data_4c9667430f00af61fcd2a8f74878bb84
#
_entry.id   4c9667430f00af61fcd2a8f74878bb84
#
_cell.length_a   1.000
_cell.length_b   1.000
_cell.length_c   1.000
_cell.angle_alpha   90.00
_cell.angle_beta   90.00
_cell.angle_gamma   90.00
#
_symmetry.space_group_name_H-M   'P 1'
#
loop_
_entity.id
_entity.type
_entity.pdbx_description
1 polymer ?
#
loop_
_entity_poly.entity_id
_entity_poly.type
_entity_poly.pdbx_seq_one_letter_code
_entity_poly.pdbx_strand_id
1 'polypeptide(L)'
;MVAGAALATSVRKVRPQSASKRTIVDAQVHFWKANSSDWAWDPGTRPQLPEPFTIERALPMMDEAGVDRVVIVPPGLNDRNDYALEAAKRYPNRFGVMGRIPLQDPKSAALLPTWKQQPGMLGVRVTFNTPPTLAWLSDGTADWFWPAAEKAGLAVMFLAVGEVPRFAHIAERHPQLTLIIDHMGLNSSSRDNRITENIPAAIDQAIALAKYPNVSIKFSGAVGNSLEPYPFRDMTVYLQRVFDAYGPQRCHWATDITNSFVTASYRHRVTHFTEELSFLSESDKDWVMGRAILARLKWA
;
A
#
# COMPACT_ATOMS: atom_id res chain seq x y z
N MET A 1 11.67 37.66 -68.02
CA MET A 1 11.46 37.99 -66.59
C MET A 1 10.65 36.85 -66.00
N VAL A 2 11.30 35.99 -65.23
CA VAL A 2 10.65 34.84 -64.51
C VAL A 2 10.65 35.17 -63.06
N ALA A 3 9.42 35.35 -62.44
CA ALA A 3 9.25 35.65 -61.07
C ALA A 3 9.30 34.34 -60.27
N GLY A 4 10.30 34.20 -59.39
CA GLY A 4 10.39 33.08 -58.45
C GLY A 4 9.57 33.36 -57.19
N ALA A 5 8.59 32.48 -56.92
CA ALA A 5 7.83 32.52 -55.69
C ALA A 5 8.59 31.75 -54.60
N ALA A 6 8.96 32.43 -53.51
CA ALA A 6 9.56 31.81 -52.34
C ALA A 6 8.46 31.28 -51.43
N LEU A 7 8.40 29.96 -51.24
CA LEU A 7 7.56 29.27 -50.25
C LEU A 7 8.19 29.42 -48.86
N ALA A 8 7.58 30.22 -48.00
CA ALA A 8 7.93 30.32 -46.58
C ALA A 8 7.31 29.14 -45.79
N THR A 9 8.14 28.15 -45.43
CA THR A 9 7.76 27.05 -44.50
C THR A 9 7.72 27.58 -43.06
N SER A 10 6.51 27.73 -42.49
CA SER A 10 6.33 28.08 -41.09
C SER A 10 6.57 26.84 -40.20
N VAL A 11 7.68 26.82 -39.52
CA VAL A 11 7.95 25.82 -38.47
C VAL A 11 7.10 26.16 -37.25
N ARG A 12 6.04 25.38 -37.02
CA ARG A 12 5.22 25.45 -35.82
C ARG A 12 6.11 25.04 -34.64
N LYS A 13 6.49 25.96 -33.77
CA LYS A 13 7.09 25.67 -32.46
C LYS A 13 6.06 24.92 -31.61
N VAL A 14 6.23 23.62 -31.43
CA VAL A 14 5.50 22.83 -30.44
C VAL A 14 5.91 23.35 -29.07
N ARG A 15 5.01 24.03 -28.37
CA ARG A 15 5.21 24.38 -26.97
C ARG A 15 5.32 23.07 -26.19
N PRO A 16 6.35 22.89 -25.32
CA PRO A 16 6.38 21.75 -24.44
C PRO A 16 5.13 21.81 -23.56
N GLN A 17 4.34 20.77 -23.61
CA GLN A 17 3.20 20.57 -22.72
C GLN A 17 3.77 20.52 -21.29
N SER A 18 3.36 21.44 -20.43
CA SER A 18 3.77 21.41 -19.03
C SER A 18 3.43 20.02 -18.48
N ALA A 19 4.43 19.27 -18.05
CA ALA A 19 4.21 17.97 -17.44
C ALA A 19 3.24 18.18 -16.26
N SER A 20 2.07 17.53 -16.31
CA SER A 20 1.12 17.58 -15.21
C SER A 20 1.82 17.06 -13.96
N LYS A 21 1.66 17.76 -12.82
CA LYS A 21 2.24 17.33 -11.54
C LYS A 21 1.85 15.87 -11.28
N ARG A 22 2.86 15.01 -10.97
CA ARG A 22 2.62 13.62 -10.59
C ARG A 22 1.76 13.55 -9.34
N THR A 23 0.70 12.74 -9.37
CA THR A 23 -0.08 12.42 -8.17
C THR A 23 0.66 11.38 -7.35
N ILE A 24 0.92 11.68 -6.08
CA ILE A 24 1.62 10.80 -5.15
C ILE A 24 0.63 10.26 -4.11
N VAL A 25 0.47 8.95 -4.08
CA VAL A 25 -0.46 8.24 -3.18
C VAL A 25 0.32 7.25 -2.33
N ASP A 26 0.36 7.45 -1.03
CA ASP A 26 0.91 6.48 -0.10
C ASP A 26 -0.10 5.36 0.16
N ALA A 27 0.20 4.17 -0.30
CA ALA A 27 -0.73 3.04 -0.21
C ALA A 27 -0.80 2.39 1.18
N GLN A 28 -0.08 2.92 2.18
CA GLN A 28 -0.22 2.46 3.57
C GLN A 28 0.37 3.43 4.59
N VAL A 29 -0.52 3.95 5.46
CA VAL A 29 -0.16 4.61 6.72
C VAL A 29 -1.16 4.17 7.80
N HIS A 30 -0.72 4.10 9.05
CA HIS A 30 -1.56 3.79 10.19
C HIS A 30 -1.89 5.05 10.99
N PHE A 31 -3.17 5.25 11.32
CA PHE A 31 -3.63 6.35 12.18
C PHE A 31 -4.29 5.79 13.44
N TRP A 32 -3.98 6.38 14.59
CA TRP A 32 -4.59 6.00 15.88
C TRP A 32 -4.65 7.17 16.86
N LYS A 33 -5.59 7.06 17.79
CA LYS A 33 -5.75 7.95 18.95
C LYS A 33 -5.02 7.37 20.19
N ALA A 34 -4.80 8.21 21.19
CA ALA A 34 -4.32 7.74 22.47
C ALA A 34 -5.29 6.73 23.09
N ASN A 35 -4.75 5.80 23.89
CA ASN A 35 -5.58 4.89 24.68
C ASN A 35 -6.40 5.68 25.72
N SER A 36 -7.70 5.51 25.70
CA SER A 36 -8.64 6.20 26.58
C SER A 36 -9.92 5.38 26.76
N SER A 37 -10.81 5.81 27.68
CA SER A 37 -12.13 5.19 27.84
C SER A 37 -12.95 5.17 26.54
N ASP A 38 -12.84 6.24 25.73
CA ASP A 38 -13.60 6.37 24.49
C ASP A 38 -12.92 5.68 23.29
N TRP A 39 -11.62 5.45 23.40
CA TRP A 39 -10.78 4.79 22.40
C TRP A 39 -9.86 3.76 23.05
N ALA A 40 -10.46 2.72 23.62
CA ALA A 40 -9.70 1.67 24.29
C ALA A 40 -8.92 0.82 23.28
N TRP A 41 -7.68 0.52 23.62
CA TRP A 41 -6.87 -0.49 22.94
C TRP A 41 -7.11 -1.86 23.52
N ASP A 42 -6.99 -2.90 22.72
CA ASP A 42 -7.08 -4.27 23.19
C ASP A 42 -5.93 -4.60 24.16
N PRO A 43 -6.17 -5.41 25.18
CA PRO A 43 -5.14 -5.79 26.15
C PRO A 43 -3.90 -6.38 25.47
N GLY A 44 -2.72 -5.91 25.89
CA GLY A 44 -1.45 -6.39 25.37
C GLY A 44 -1.01 -5.80 24.03
N THR A 45 -1.85 -4.99 23.36
CA THR A 45 -1.46 -4.30 22.14
C THR A 45 -0.53 -3.13 22.42
N ARG A 46 0.32 -2.79 21.44
CA ARG A 46 1.25 -1.67 21.52
C ARG A 46 1.18 -0.84 20.25
N PRO A 47 1.19 0.49 20.36
CA PRO A 47 1.27 1.36 19.19
C PRO A 47 2.67 1.29 18.55
N GLN A 48 2.74 1.66 17.29
CA GLN A 48 3.99 1.69 16.52
C GLN A 48 4.92 2.82 16.96
N LEU A 49 4.37 3.91 17.49
CA LEU A 49 5.08 5.05 18.05
C LEU A 49 4.57 5.32 19.48
N PRO A 50 5.39 5.94 20.35
CA PRO A 50 4.97 6.34 21.69
C PRO A 50 3.77 7.27 21.68
N GLU A 51 3.78 8.28 20.80
CA GLU A 51 2.67 9.23 20.64
C GLU A 51 1.71 8.77 19.54
N PRO A 52 0.43 9.18 19.65
CA PRO A 52 -0.56 8.95 18.62
C PRO A 52 -0.11 9.49 17.25
N PHE A 53 -0.45 8.78 16.19
CA PHE A 53 -0.29 9.26 14.84
C PHE A 53 -1.67 9.67 14.30
N THR A 54 -1.99 10.95 14.53
CA THR A 54 -3.30 11.51 14.25
C THR A 54 -3.40 12.12 12.84
N ILE A 55 -4.63 12.43 12.44
CA ILE A 55 -4.92 13.16 11.19
C ILE A 55 -4.15 14.48 11.16
N GLU A 56 -4.17 15.22 12.28
CA GLU A 56 -3.54 16.53 12.43
C GLU A 56 -2.01 16.47 12.36
N ARG A 57 -1.43 15.34 12.78
CA ARG A 57 0.01 15.08 12.64
C ARG A 57 0.38 14.69 11.20
N ALA A 58 -0.45 13.90 10.54
CA ALA A 58 -0.16 13.37 9.21
C ALA A 58 -0.25 14.43 8.10
N LEU A 59 -1.27 15.31 8.15
CA LEU A 59 -1.53 16.27 7.07
C LEU A 59 -0.35 17.20 6.77
N PRO A 60 0.27 17.91 7.74
CA PRO A 60 1.44 18.76 7.45
C PRO A 60 2.64 17.95 6.95
N MET A 61 2.84 16.72 7.43
CA MET A 61 3.92 15.85 6.95
C MET A 61 3.70 15.42 5.49
N MET A 62 2.45 15.12 5.11
CA MET A 62 2.08 14.82 3.72
C MET A 62 2.33 16.04 2.81
N ASP A 63 1.92 17.23 3.25
CA ASP A 63 2.07 18.46 2.48
C ASP A 63 3.56 18.81 2.26
N GLU A 64 4.38 18.70 3.30
CA GLU A 64 5.84 18.92 3.23
C GLU A 64 6.51 17.92 2.28
N ALA A 65 6.09 16.65 2.30
CA ALA A 65 6.64 15.60 1.44
C ALA A 65 6.06 15.59 0.02
N GLY A 66 4.99 16.36 -0.25
CA GLY A 66 4.30 16.38 -1.53
C GLY A 66 3.40 15.17 -1.78
N VAL A 67 2.92 14.51 -0.72
CA VAL A 67 2.00 13.36 -0.80
C VAL A 67 0.57 13.87 -0.90
N ASP A 68 -0.10 13.54 -2.01
CA ASP A 68 -1.45 14.04 -2.27
C ASP A 68 -2.52 13.24 -1.50
N ARG A 69 -2.39 11.91 -1.44
CA ARG A 69 -3.37 11.00 -0.83
C ARG A 69 -2.71 9.89 -0.02
N VAL A 70 -3.44 9.36 0.94
CA VAL A 70 -3.02 8.22 1.78
C VAL A 70 -4.12 7.17 1.88
N VAL A 71 -3.78 5.92 1.74
CA VAL A 71 -4.61 4.79 2.14
C VAL A 71 -4.34 4.48 3.60
N ILE A 72 -5.32 4.76 4.45
CA ILE A 72 -5.26 4.45 5.88
C ILE A 72 -5.55 2.96 6.08
N VAL A 73 -4.65 2.30 6.78
CA VAL A 73 -4.86 0.96 7.32
C VAL A 73 -4.97 1.08 8.83
N PRO A 74 -6.13 0.81 9.46
CA PRO A 74 -6.25 0.84 10.91
C PRO A 74 -5.21 -0.09 11.57
N PRO A 75 -4.48 0.35 12.60
CA PRO A 75 -3.50 -0.48 13.28
C PRO A 75 -4.17 -1.61 14.06
N GLY A 76 -3.41 -2.65 14.43
CA GLY A 76 -3.90 -3.77 15.23
C GLY A 76 -3.96 -3.44 16.73
N LEU A 77 -4.48 -2.27 17.11
CA LEU A 77 -4.67 -1.85 18.49
C LEU A 77 -6.06 -2.23 19.02
N ASN A 78 -7.02 -2.29 18.11
CA ASN A 78 -8.39 -2.75 18.26
C ASN A 78 -8.95 -3.03 16.86
N ASP A 79 -10.13 -3.66 16.76
CA ASP A 79 -10.77 -3.96 15.47
C ASP A 79 -11.67 -2.81 14.95
N ARG A 80 -11.40 -1.56 15.36
CA ARG A 80 -12.20 -0.38 14.99
C ARG A 80 -11.70 0.26 13.69
N ASN A 81 -12.66 0.71 12.88
CA ASN A 81 -12.41 1.46 11.65
C ASN A 81 -12.83 2.93 11.74
N ASP A 82 -13.54 3.32 12.82
CA ASP A 82 -14.22 4.61 12.97
C ASP A 82 -13.28 5.81 12.83
N TYR A 83 -12.07 5.77 13.41
CA TYR A 83 -11.13 6.89 13.29
C TYR A 83 -10.57 7.05 11.86
N ALA A 84 -10.30 5.94 11.18
CA ALA A 84 -9.88 5.99 9.78
C ALA A 84 -11.02 6.52 8.88
N LEU A 85 -12.26 6.10 9.14
CA LEU A 85 -13.44 6.60 8.43
C LEU A 85 -13.74 8.08 8.76
N GLU A 86 -13.50 8.53 10.00
CA GLU A 86 -13.54 9.95 10.38
C GLU A 86 -12.57 10.77 9.50
N ALA A 87 -11.32 10.29 9.35
CA ALA A 87 -10.34 10.96 8.49
C ALA A 87 -10.81 11.06 7.05
N ALA A 88 -11.29 9.95 6.47
CA ALA A 88 -11.78 9.92 5.09
C ALA A 88 -13.03 10.79 4.89
N LYS A 89 -13.93 10.87 5.87
CA LYS A 89 -15.09 11.75 5.84
C LYS A 89 -14.71 13.24 5.92
N ARG A 90 -13.73 13.60 6.76
CA ARG A 90 -13.25 15.00 6.91
C ARG A 90 -12.44 15.47 5.71
N TYR A 91 -11.69 14.57 5.09
CA TYR A 91 -10.76 14.88 3.99
C TYR A 91 -10.88 13.85 2.86
N PRO A 92 -12.03 13.80 2.15
CA PRO A 92 -12.33 12.72 1.18
C PRO A 92 -11.38 12.69 -0.02
N ASN A 93 -10.73 13.80 -0.34
CA ASN A 93 -9.73 13.91 -1.41
C ASN A 93 -8.30 13.54 -0.94
N ARG A 94 -8.11 13.28 0.35
CA ARG A 94 -6.80 12.97 0.95
C ARG A 94 -6.71 11.54 1.49
N PHE A 95 -7.81 10.98 1.98
CA PHE A 95 -7.81 9.71 2.69
C PHE A 95 -8.83 8.71 2.16
N GLY A 96 -8.37 7.46 1.98
CA GLY A 96 -9.21 6.30 1.79
C GLY A 96 -8.83 5.21 2.81
N VAL A 97 -9.67 4.22 3.01
CA VAL A 97 -9.53 3.26 4.11
C VAL A 97 -9.54 1.83 3.59
N MET A 98 -8.55 1.04 4.01
CA MET A 98 -8.58 -0.42 3.94
C MET A 98 -8.92 -0.93 5.35
N GLY A 99 -10.21 -1.18 5.58
CA GLY A 99 -10.73 -1.47 6.92
C GLY A 99 -10.36 -2.87 7.42
N ARG A 100 -10.45 -3.06 8.73
CA ARG A 100 -10.29 -4.37 9.39
C ARG A 100 -11.64 -5.04 9.54
N ILE A 101 -11.64 -6.36 9.46
CA ILE A 101 -12.82 -7.21 9.68
C ILE A 101 -12.42 -8.41 10.55
N PRO A 102 -13.24 -8.81 11.53
CA PRO A 102 -12.96 -9.99 12.36
C PRO A 102 -13.18 -11.27 11.55
N LEU A 103 -12.08 -11.88 11.06
CA LEU A 103 -12.12 -13.11 10.26
C LEU A 103 -12.59 -14.33 11.06
N GLN A 104 -12.37 -14.33 12.37
CA GLN A 104 -12.79 -15.39 13.29
C GLN A 104 -14.31 -15.45 13.49
N ASP A 105 -15.05 -14.41 13.11
CA ASP A 105 -16.50 -14.38 13.19
C ASP A 105 -17.12 -14.44 11.78
N PRO A 106 -17.62 -15.61 11.33
CA PRO A 106 -18.22 -15.76 10.01
C PRO A 106 -19.51 -14.94 9.81
N LYS A 107 -20.13 -14.43 10.90
CA LYS A 107 -21.26 -13.49 10.81
C LYS A 107 -20.86 -12.18 10.17
N SER A 108 -19.55 -11.83 10.19
CA SER A 108 -18.97 -10.67 9.52
C SER A 108 -19.18 -10.70 7.99
N ALA A 109 -19.49 -11.86 7.40
CA ALA A 109 -19.84 -11.98 5.98
C ALA A 109 -21.04 -11.08 5.59
N ALA A 110 -21.96 -10.84 6.52
CA ALA A 110 -23.12 -9.98 6.29
C ALA A 110 -22.74 -8.49 6.09
N LEU A 111 -21.54 -8.07 6.52
CA LEU A 111 -21.05 -6.69 6.35
C LEU A 111 -20.51 -6.41 4.94
N LEU A 112 -20.02 -7.45 4.24
CA LEU A 112 -19.27 -7.28 2.99
C LEU A 112 -20.08 -6.69 1.84
N PRO A 113 -21.37 -7.03 1.62
CA PRO A 113 -22.17 -6.47 0.53
C PRO A 113 -22.31 -4.95 0.58
N THR A 114 -22.28 -4.36 1.78
CA THR A 114 -22.41 -2.91 2.01
C THR A 114 -21.11 -2.26 2.44
N TRP A 115 -20.01 -3.00 2.49
CA TRP A 115 -18.71 -2.56 3.03
C TRP A 115 -18.24 -1.23 2.44
N LYS A 116 -18.27 -1.12 1.12
CA LYS A 116 -17.86 0.09 0.37
C LYS A 116 -18.88 1.23 0.37
N GLN A 117 -20.04 1.05 0.99
CA GLN A 117 -21.01 2.15 1.17
C GLN A 117 -20.61 3.08 2.31
N GLN A 118 -19.70 2.66 3.19
CA GLN A 118 -19.09 3.52 4.19
C GLN A 118 -18.20 4.57 3.50
N PRO A 119 -18.38 5.88 3.75
CA PRO A 119 -17.62 6.94 3.08
C PRO A 119 -16.11 6.74 3.20
N GLY A 120 -15.40 6.65 2.06
CA GLY A 120 -13.95 6.46 2.01
C GLY A 120 -13.47 5.02 2.17
N MET A 121 -14.36 4.04 2.38
CA MET A 121 -13.98 2.63 2.47
C MET A 121 -13.65 2.06 1.08
N LEU A 122 -12.42 1.58 0.90
CA LEU A 122 -11.90 1.07 -0.37
C LEU A 122 -11.83 -0.46 -0.43
N GLY A 123 -11.66 -1.11 0.72
CA GLY A 123 -11.52 -2.56 0.79
C GLY A 123 -11.23 -3.05 2.20
N VAL A 124 -10.60 -4.21 2.30
CA VAL A 124 -10.30 -4.89 3.58
C VAL A 124 -8.80 -5.13 3.69
N ARG A 125 -8.25 -5.00 4.90
CA ARG A 125 -6.88 -5.42 5.22
C ARG A 125 -6.90 -6.52 6.27
N VAL A 126 -6.27 -7.64 5.95
CA VAL A 126 -6.16 -8.83 6.82
C VAL A 126 -4.70 -9.09 7.20
N THR A 127 -4.50 -9.70 8.38
CA THR A 127 -3.17 -9.92 8.95
C THR A 127 -3.02 -11.36 9.43
N PHE A 128 -1.96 -12.01 8.97
CA PHE A 128 -1.58 -13.37 9.32
C PHE A 128 -0.12 -13.36 9.79
N ASN A 129 0.14 -12.87 11.00
CA ASN A 129 1.49 -12.67 11.54
C ASN A 129 1.68 -13.18 12.98
N THR A 130 0.66 -13.83 13.54
CA THR A 130 0.72 -14.49 14.85
C THR A 130 0.30 -15.94 14.72
N PRO A 131 0.73 -16.85 15.61
CA PRO A 131 0.33 -18.26 15.52
C PRO A 131 -1.18 -18.48 15.36
N PRO A 132 -2.07 -17.81 16.11
CA PRO A 132 -3.52 -17.96 15.90
C PRO A 132 -3.97 -17.51 14.51
N THR A 133 -3.52 -16.33 14.05
CA THR A 133 -3.96 -15.79 12.75
C THR A 133 -3.36 -16.55 11.56
N LEU A 134 -2.18 -17.13 11.71
CA LEU A 134 -1.56 -17.99 10.69
C LEU A 134 -2.34 -19.30 10.51
N ALA A 135 -2.87 -19.87 11.60
CA ALA A 135 -3.70 -21.07 11.54
C ALA A 135 -4.95 -20.87 10.68
N TRP A 136 -5.53 -19.66 10.67
CA TRP A 136 -6.73 -19.33 9.89
C TRP A 136 -6.57 -19.53 8.38
N LEU A 137 -5.34 -19.57 7.87
CA LEU A 137 -5.06 -19.87 6.47
C LEU A 137 -5.16 -21.36 6.14
N SER A 138 -5.33 -22.26 7.14
CA SER A 138 -5.33 -23.71 6.95
C SER A 138 -6.36 -24.46 7.78
N ASP A 139 -6.98 -23.83 8.80
CA ASP A 139 -7.96 -24.47 9.68
C ASP A 139 -9.42 -24.20 9.30
N GLY A 140 -9.64 -23.50 8.18
CA GLY A 140 -10.98 -23.19 7.67
C GLY A 140 -11.56 -21.87 8.24
N THR A 141 -10.96 -21.24 9.25
CA THR A 141 -11.48 -20.02 9.88
C THR A 141 -11.67 -18.88 8.89
N ALA A 142 -10.75 -18.69 7.94
CA ALA A 142 -10.83 -17.63 6.93
C ALA A 142 -11.53 -18.04 5.64
N ASP A 143 -11.97 -19.30 5.47
CA ASP A 143 -12.45 -19.81 4.19
C ASP A 143 -13.73 -19.11 3.69
N TRP A 144 -14.60 -18.69 4.60
CA TRP A 144 -15.81 -17.95 4.26
C TRP A 144 -15.52 -16.58 3.63
N PHE A 145 -14.38 -15.99 3.97
CA PHE A 145 -14.05 -14.60 3.64
C PHE A 145 -13.74 -14.43 2.14
N TRP A 146 -12.96 -15.34 1.56
CA TRP A 146 -12.45 -15.17 0.19
C TRP A 146 -13.58 -15.11 -0.85
N PRO A 147 -14.51 -16.07 -0.92
CA PRO A 147 -15.62 -16.01 -1.86
C PRO A 147 -16.59 -14.85 -1.56
N ALA A 148 -16.77 -14.48 -0.30
CA ALA A 148 -17.64 -13.37 0.08
C ALA A 148 -17.04 -12.01 -0.32
N ALA A 149 -15.71 -11.81 -0.14
CA ALA A 149 -15.01 -10.62 -0.56
C ALA A 149 -14.96 -10.50 -2.10
N GLU A 150 -14.74 -11.61 -2.81
CA GLU A 150 -14.79 -11.66 -4.27
C GLU A 150 -16.17 -11.26 -4.79
N LYS A 151 -17.23 -11.87 -4.26
CA LYS A 151 -18.62 -11.55 -4.62
C LYS A 151 -18.97 -10.08 -4.36
N ALA A 152 -18.42 -9.49 -3.29
CA ALA A 152 -18.62 -8.08 -2.97
C ALA A 152 -17.72 -7.12 -3.78
N GLY A 153 -16.83 -7.64 -4.65
CA GLY A 153 -15.92 -6.85 -5.48
C GLY A 153 -14.91 -6.04 -4.65
N LEU A 154 -14.46 -6.58 -3.51
CA LEU A 154 -13.54 -5.92 -2.60
C LEU A 154 -12.09 -6.14 -3.02
N ALA A 155 -11.26 -5.13 -2.78
CA ALA A 155 -9.82 -5.30 -2.73
C ALA A 155 -9.40 -5.77 -1.33
N VAL A 156 -8.46 -6.71 -1.26
CA VAL A 156 -7.93 -7.26 -0.01
C VAL A 156 -6.42 -7.04 0.03
N MET A 157 -5.97 -6.21 0.97
CA MET A 157 -4.56 -6.10 1.36
C MET A 157 -4.26 -7.17 2.41
N PHE A 158 -3.11 -7.83 2.31
CA PHE A 158 -2.75 -8.85 3.29
C PHE A 158 -1.28 -8.78 3.70
N LEU A 159 -1.05 -9.01 5.01
CA LEU A 159 0.26 -9.25 5.60
C LEU A 159 0.36 -10.72 6.01
N ALA A 160 1.34 -11.42 5.46
CA ALA A 160 1.61 -12.84 5.76
C ALA A 160 3.12 -13.11 5.60
N VAL A 161 3.92 -12.60 6.54
CA VAL A 161 5.39 -12.74 6.49
C VAL A 161 5.78 -14.21 6.54
N GLY A 162 6.57 -14.67 5.55
CA GLY A 162 6.96 -16.08 5.41
C GLY A 162 5.88 -17.02 4.86
N GLU A 163 4.62 -16.55 4.76
CA GLU A 163 3.47 -17.37 4.37
C GLU A 163 2.78 -16.87 3.08
N VAL A 164 3.42 -15.93 2.38
CA VAL A 164 2.92 -15.39 1.10
C VAL A 164 2.56 -16.49 0.08
N PRO A 165 3.31 -17.60 -0.05
CA PRO A 165 2.98 -18.67 -0.98
C PRO A 165 1.59 -19.31 -0.79
N ARG A 166 1.02 -19.28 0.42
CA ARG A 166 -0.33 -19.82 0.69
C ARG A 166 -1.42 -19.06 -0.07
N PHE A 167 -1.16 -17.80 -0.43
CA PHE A 167 -2.08 -16.98 -1.21
C PHE A 167 -2.17 -17.37 -2.70
N ALA A 168 -1.26 -18.21 -3.20
CA ALA A 168 -1.33 -18.74 -4.56
C ALA A 168 -2.66 -19.48 -4.80
N HIS A 169 -3.05 -20.35 -3.87
CA HIS A 169 -4.32 -21.08 -3.94
C HIS A 169 -5.54 -20.16 -3.89
N ILE A 170 -5.50 -19.12 -3.04
CA ILE A 170 -6.58 -18.13 -2.95
C ILE A 170 -6.69 -17.35 -4.27
N ALA A 171 -5.56 -16.87 -4.81
CA ALA A 171 -5.51 -16.14 -6.06
C ALA A 171 -6.03 -16.93 -7.24
N GLU A 172 -5.73 -18.23 -7.29
CA GLU A 172 -6.17 -19.15 -8.34
C GLU A 172 -7.66 -19.47 -8.26
N ARG A 173 -8.18 -19.74 -7.05
CA ARG A 173 -9.60 -20.07 -6.83
C ARG A 173 -10.53 -18.87 -6.92
N HIS A 174 -10.00 -17.67 -6.70
CA HIS A 174 -10.76 -16.41 -6.68
C HIS A 174 -10.17 -15.40 -7.67
N PRO A 175 -10.24 -15.64 -9.00
CA PRO A 175 -9.57 -14.82 -10.00
C PRO A 175 -10.14 -13.40 -10.12
N GLN A 176 -11.36 -13.14 -9.62
CA GLN A 176 -11.95 -11.80 -9.56
C GLN A 176 -11.61 -11.05 -8.27
N LEU A 177 -11.05 -11.73 -7.26
CA LEU A 177 -10.63 -11.09 -6.02
C LEU A 177 -9.35 -10.30 -6.24
N THR A 178 -9.39 -9.00 -5.95
CA THR A 178 -8.19 -8.16 -5.97
C THR A 178 -7.35 -8.41 -4.72
N LEU A 179 -6.16 -8.96 -4.88
CA LEU A 179 -5.20 -9.21 -3.81
C LEU A 179 -4.02 -8.25 -3.89
N ILE A 180 -3.58 -7.71 -2.73
CA ILE A 180 -2.46 -6.79 -2.63
C ILE A 180 -1.52 -7.25 -1.51
N ILE A 181 -0.30 -7.65 -1.87
CA ILE A 181 0.72 -8.09 -0.91
C ILE A 181 1.28 -6.87 -0.17
N ASP A 182 1.26 -6.91 1.16
CA ASP A 182 1.91 -5.88 1.98
C ASP A 182 3.42 -6.08 2.03
N HIS A 183 4.16 -4.97 2.00
CA HIS A 183 5.59 -4.89 2.31
C HIS A 183 6.49 -5.84 1.50
N MET A 184 6.12 -6.19 0.28
CA MET A 184 6.85 -7.19 -0.54
C MET A 184 6.98 -8.57 0.14
N GLY A 185 6.06 -8.91 1.06
CA GLY A 185 6.14 -10.11 1.88
C GLY A 185 7.14 -10.02 3.04
N LEU A 186 7.78 -8.86 3.22
CA LEU A 186 8.73 -8.60 4.30
C LEU A 186 8.03 -8.18 5.59
N ASN A 187 8.74 -8.30 6.70
CA ASN A 187 8.36 -7.60 7.93
C ASN A 187 8.69 -6.11 7.78
N SER A 188 7.76 -5.22 8.10
CA SER A 188 7.98 -3.77 7.96
C SER A 188 8.43 -3.09 9.25
N SER A 189 8.37 -3.79 10.38
CA SER A 189 8.61 -3.21 11.71
C SER A 189 10.10 -3.21 12.05
N SER A 190 10.70 -2.03 12.15
CA SER A 190 12.03 -1.82 12.75
C SER A 190 11.97 -1.72 14.29
N ARG A 191 10.77 -1.61 14.86
CA ARG A 191 10.56 -1.34 16.30
C ARG A 191 11.18 -2.38 17.23
N ASP A 192 11.17 -3.65 16.83
CA ASP A 192 11.65 -4.77 17.64
C ASP A 192 12.89 -5.43 17.01
N ASN A 193 13.68 -4.70 16.21
CA ASN A 193 14.78 -5.24 15.39
C ASN A 193 14.34 -6.44 14.51
N ARG A 194 13.09 -6.48 14.11
CA ARG A 194 12.54 -7.54 13.25
C ARG A 194 12.79 -7.25 11.78
N ILE A 195 14.05 -7.09 11.42
CA ILE A 195 14.46 -7.14 10.01
C ILE A 195 14.15 -8.55 9.49
N THR A 196 13.66 -8.65 8.27
CA THR A 196 13.45 -9.95 7.63
C THR A 196 14.79 -10.65 7.49
N GLU A 197 14.98 -11.79 8.17
CA GLU A 197 16.26 -12.50 8.23
C GLU A 197 16.73 -12.98 6.85
N ASN A 198 15.78 -13.31 5.97
CA ASN A 198 16.07 -13.79 4.61
C ASN A 198 15.27 -13.01 3.56
N ILE A 199 15.72 -11.80 3.27
CA ILE A 199 15.10 -10.94 2.26
C ILE A 199 15.02 -11.62 0.88
N PRO A 200 16.09 -12.24 0.34
CA PRO A 200 16.03 -12.93 -0.96
C PRO A 200 14.90 -13.93 -1.04
N ALA A 201 14.76 -14.82 -0.05
CA ALA A 201 13.72 -15.84 -0.04
C ALA A 201 12.31 -15.25 0.07
N ALA A 202 12.10 -14.20 0.87
CA ALA A 202 10.81 -13.51 0.96
C ALA A 202 10.43 -12.85 -0.37
N ILE A 203 11.38 -12.23 -1.05
CA ILE A 203 11.18 -11.64 -2.38
C ILE A 203 10.87 -12.72 -3.42
N ASP A 204 11.57 -13.87 -3.41
CA ASP A 204 11.27 -14.99 -4.31
C ASP A 204 9.83 -15.50 -4.12
N GLN A 205 9.39 -15.65 -2.88
CA GLN A 205 8.01 -16.02 -2.55
C GLN A 205 6.99 -15.02 -3.07
N ALA A 206 7.26 -13.72 -2.92
CA ALA A 206 6.37 -12.68 -3.40
C ALA A 206 6.33 -12.63 -4.94
N ILE A 207 7.47 -12.76 -5.62
CA ILE A 207 7.57 -12.79 -7.09
C ILE A 207 6.82 -14.00 -7.67
N ALA A 208 6.82 -15.16 -7.00
CA ALA A 208 6.11 -16.35 -7.45
C ALA A 208 4.59 -16.11 -7.64
N LEU A 209 4.02 -15.09 -6.96
CA LEU A 209 2.61 -14.73 -7.12
C LEU A 209 2.37 -13.76 -8.29
N ALA A 210 3.40 -13.24 -8.93
CA ALA A 210 3.25 -12.29 -10.04
C ALA A 210 2.56 -12.90 -11.28
N LYS A 211 2.58 -14.23 -11.41
CA LYS A 211 1.85 -14.97 -12.44
C LYS A 211 0.32 -14.82 -12.37
N TYR A 212 -0.22 -14.45 -11.20
CA TYR A 212 -1.65 -14.22 -11.03
C TYR A 212 -1.99 -12.75 -11.31
N PRO A 213 -2.82 -12.44 -12.33
CA PRO A 213 -3.12 -11.05 -12.72
C PRO A 213 -3.92 -10.29 -11.67
N ASN A 214 -4.64 -10.99 -10.81
CA ASN A 214 -5.39 -10.43 -9.69
C ASN A 214 -4.52 -10.09 -8.48
N VAL A 215 -3.22 -10.41 -8.49
CA VAL A 215 -2.27 -10.08 -7.43
C VAL A 215 -1.42 -8.86 -7.81
N SER A 216 -1.24 -7.96 -6.86
CA SER A 216 -0.34 -6.81 -6.92
C SER A 216 0.42 -6.66 -5.59
N ILE A 217 1.37 -5.72 -5.50
CA ILE A 217 2.31 -5.67 -4.39
C ILE A 217 2.65 -4.24 -3.97
N LYS A 218 2.84 -4.00 -2.67
CA LYS A 218 3.30 -2.72 -2.13
C LYS A 218 4.81 -2.74 -1.88
N PHE A 219 5.48 -1.67 -2.26
CA PHE A 219 6.90 -1.43 -2.03
C PHE A 219 7.24 -0.93 -0.61
N SER A 220 6.27 -0.89 0.30
CA SER A 220 6.55 -0.67 1.72
C SER A 220 7.43 -1.80 2.28
N GLY A 221 8.10 -1.54 3.40
CA GLY A 221 9.02 -2.49 4.02
C GLY A 221 10.48 -2.33 3.59
N ALA A 222 10.77 -1.75 2.42
CA ALA A 222 12.14 -1.53 1.97
C ALA A 222 12.95 -0.71 2.97
N VAL A 223 12.45 0.47 3.36
CA VAL A 223 13.12 1.37 4.32
C VAL A 223 13.37 0.71 5.69
N GLY A 224 12.40 -0.06 6.19
CA GLY A 224 12.49 -0.75 7.48
C GLY A 224 13.45 -1.94 7.48
N ASN A 225 13.75 -2.52 6.31
CA ASN A 225 14.64 -3.67 6.15
C ASN A 225 16.03 -3.28 5.60
N SER A 226 16.26 -2.02 5.23
CA SER A 226 17.55 -1.56 4.78
C SER A 226 18.55 -1.50 5.93
N LEU A 227 19.76 -1.99 5.70
CA LEU A 227 20.92 -1.84 6.58
C LEU A 227 21.76 -0.60 6.23
N GLU A 228 21.42 0.08 5.14
CA GLU A 228 22.07 1.30 4.69
C GLU A 228 21.21 2.54 4.98
N PRO A 229 21.83 3.70 5.24
CA PRO A 229 21.11 4.95 5.30
C PRO A 229 20.53 5.30 3.93
N TYR A 230 19.71 6.39 3.87
CA TYR A 230 19.25 6.94 2.61
C TYR A 230 20.43 7.09 1.61
N PRO A 231 20.28 6.64 0.37
CA PRO A 231 19.05 6.22 -0.32
C PRO A 231 18.77 4.70 -0.32
N PHE A 232 19.17 3.92 0.70
CA PHE A 232 18.79 2.50 0.89
C PHE A 232 19.20 1.61 -0.28
N ARG A 233 20.45 1.74 -0.76
CA ARG A 233 20.92 1.09 -1.99
C ARG A 233 20.91 -0.43 -1.93
N ASP A 234 21.10 -1.00 -0.76
CA ASP A 234 21.01 -2.43 -0.49
C ASP A 234 19.63 -3.03 -0.86
N MET A 235 18.57 -2.20 -0.85
CA MET A 235 17.22 -2.63 -1.21
C MET A 235 16.91 -2.48 -2.71
N THR A 236 17.73 -1.76 -3.47
CA THR A 236 17.47 -1.44 -4.91
C THR A 236 17.30 -2.72 -5.74
N VAL A 237 18.15 -3.72 -5.55
CA VAL A 237 18.09 -4.98 -6.29
C VAL A 237 16.76 -5.72 -6.05
N TYR A 238 16.24 -5.70 -4.85
CA TYR A 238 14.97 -6.35 -4.50
C TYR A 238 13.77 -5.60 -5.06
N LEU A 239 13.79 -4.27 -4.98
CA LEU A 239 12.76 -3.42 -5.59
C LEU A 239 12.71 -3.62 -7.10
N GLN A 240 13.87 -3.68 -7.78
CA GLN A 240 13.93 -3.92 -9.21
C GLN A 240 13.39 -5.30 -9.58
N ARG A 241 13.79 -6.37 -8.87
CA ARG A 241 13.29 -7.73 -9.11
C ARG A 241 11.76 -7.83 -8.98
N VAL A 242 11.20 -7.19 -7.98
CA VAL A 242 9.74 -7.13 -7.79
C VAL A 242 9.08 -6.34 -8.92
N PHE A 243 9.66 -5.20 -9.31
CA PHE A 243 9.16 -4.37 -10.41
C PHE A 243 9.16 -5.14 -11.73
N ASP A 244 10.26 -5.85 -12.05
CA ASP A 244 10.39 -6.64 -13.28
C ASP A 244 9.33 -7.76 -13.36
N ALA A 245 8.96 -8.34 -12.23
CA ALA A 245 7.97 -9.41 -12.16
C ALA A 245 6.52 -8.90 -12.26
N TYR A 246 6.19 -7.80 -11.60
CA TYR A 246 4.81 -7.30 -11.52
C TYR A 246 4.48 -6.22 -12.54
N GLY A 247 5.47 -5.46 -12.97
CA GLY A 247 5.29 -4.29 -13.83
C GLY A 247 4.68 -3.09 -13.11
N PRO A 248 4.73 -1.89 -13.73
CA PRO A 248 4.38 -0.63 -13.07
C PRO A 248 2.92 -0.55 -12.61
N GLN A 249 1.99 -1.23 -13.29
CA GLN A 249 0.55 -1.17 -12.96
C GLN A 249 0.17 -2.03 -11.76
N ARG A 250 1.06 -2.92 -11.30
CA ARG A 250 0.82 -3.81 -10.16
C ARG A 250 1.80 -3.61 -9.01
N CYS A 251 2.66 -2.60 -9.09
CA CYS A 251 3.54 -2.15 -8.03
C CYS A 251 2.99 -0.85 -7.43
N HIS A 252 2.88 -0.78 -6.10
CA HIS A 252 2.30 0.35 -5.40
C HIS A 252 3.31 0.93 -4.41
N TRP A 253 3.67 2.19 -4.58
CA TRP A 253 4.43 2.90 -3.58
C TRP A 253 3.64 2.99 -2.27
N ALA A 254 4.29 2.72 -1.16
CA ALA A 254 3.74 2.82 0.18
C ALA A 254 4.88 3.02 1.17
N THR A 255 4.64 3.75 2.24
CA THR A 255 5.71 4.01 3.20
C THR A 255 5.66 3.14 4.43
N ASP A 256 4.46 2.84 4.92
CA ASP A 256 4.27 2.30 6.26
C ASP A 256 5.09 3.07 7.32
N ILE A 257 5.07 4.40 7.18
CA ILE A 257 5.99 5.32 7.88
C ILE A 257 6.01 5.11 9.38
N THR A 258 4.88 4.78 9.98
CA THR A 258 4.76 4.61 11.43
C THR A 258 5.56 3.43 11.99
N ASN A 259 5.79 2.39 11.18
CA ASN A 259 6.59 1.23 11.56
C ASN A 259 8.11 1.44 11.45
N SER A 260 8.54 2.43 10.69
CA SER A 260 9.96 2.76 10.51
C SER A 260 10.21 4.27 10.59
N PHE A 261 9.50 4.96 11.49
CA PHE A 261 9.43 6.41 11.57
C PHE A 261 10.78 7.09 11.72
N VAL A 262 11.63 6.54 12.60
CA VAL A 262 12.95 7.09 12.89
C VAL A 262 14.00 6.81 11.81
N THR A 263 13.72 5.87 10.89
CA THR A 263 14.69 5.44 9.88
C THR A 263 14.86 6.48 8.78
N ALA A 264 13.77 7.16 8.38
CA ALA A 264 13.81 8.14 7.31
C ALA A 264 12.65 9.13 7.40
N SER A 265 12.85 10.36 6.94
CA SER A 265 11.78 11.34 6.77
C SER A 265 10.78 10.88 5.70
N TYR A 266 9.57 11.45 5.72
CA TYR A 266 8.58 11.19 4.67
C TYR A 266 9.12 11.61 3.29
N ARG A 267 9.79 12.77 3.23
CA ARG A 267 10.40 13.27 1.99
C ARG A 267 11.45 12.31 1.45
N HIS A 268 12.32 11.73 2.26
CA HIS A 268 13.30 10.73 1.81
C HIS A 268 12.63 9.50 1.20
N ARG A 269 11.45 9.09 1.70
CA ARG A 269 10.68 7.96 1.13
C ARG A 269 10.12 8.30 -0.24
N VAL A 270 9.71 9.55 -0.47
CA VAL A 270 9.27 10.04 -1.78
C VAL A 270 10.45 10.12 -2.73
N THR A 271 11.54 10.82 -2.35
CA THR A 271 12.71 11.04 -3.22
C THR A 271 13.44 9.75 -3.55
N HIS A 272 13.42 8.75 -2.67
CA HIS A 272 13.94 7.41 -2.97
C HIS A 272 13.36 6.86 -4.28
N PHE A 273 12.05 6.95 -4.47
CA PHE A 273 11.39 6.44 -5.67
C PHE A 273 11.42 7.43 -6.85
N THR A 274 11.36 8.73 -6.58
CA THR A 274 11.29 9.72 -7.65
C THR A 274 12.66 10.14 -8.21
N GLU A 275 13.73 9.96 -7.44
CA GLU A 275 15.06 10.47 -7.79
C GLU A 275 16.13 9.38 -7.82
N GLU A 276 16.11 8.39 -6.88
CA GLU A 276 17.22 7.46 -6.68
C GLU A 276 17.10 6.13 -7.45
N LEU A 277 15.89 5.66 -7.74
CA LEU A 277 15.66 4.39 -8.45
C LEU A 277 15.75 4.59 -9.96
N SER A 278 16.96 4.46 -10.52
CA SER A 278 17.24 4.68 -11.93
C SER A 278 16.61 3.69 -12.91
N PHE A 279 16.15 2.53 -12.42
CA PHE A 279 15.44 1.55 -13.23
C PHE A 279 13.98 1.94 -13.54
N LEU A 280 13.41 2.93 -12.84
CA LEU A 280 12.08 3.45 -13.10
C LEU A 280 12.14 4.61 -14.09
N SER A 281 11.50 4.45 -15.25
CA SER A 281 11.24 5.57 -16.17
C SER A 281 10.25 6.58 -15.53
N GLU A 282 10.14 7.78 -16.06
CA GLU A 282 9.16 8.78 -15.57
C GLU A 282 7.72 8.26 -15.67
N SER A 283 7.40 7.49 -16.72
CA SER A 283 6.10 6.83 -16.84
C SER A 283 5.88 5.76 -15.77
N ASP A 284 6.91 4.97 -15.43
CA ASP A 284 6.82 3.97 -14.37
C ASP A 284 6.62 4.62 -13.01
N LYS A 285 7.33 5.73 -12.74
CA LYS A 285 7.14 6.52 -11.52
C LYS A 285 5.71 7.05 -11.41
N ASP A 286 5.08 7.47 -12.52
CA ASP A 286 3.67 7.91 -12.50
C ASP A 286 2.72 6.77 -12.09
N TRP A 287 2.97 5.56 -12.57
CA TRP A 287 2.18 4.40 -12.17
C TRP A 287 2.43 4.03 -10.71
N VAL A 288 3.68 3.75 -10.37
CA VAL A 288 4.07 3.23 -9.05
C VAL A 288 3.70 4.19 -7.92
N MET A 289 3.93 5.51 -8.12
CA MET A 289 3.72 6.51 -7.08
C MET A 289 2.25 6.86 -6.85
N GLY A 290 1.32 6.47 -7.74
CA GLY A 290 -0.08 6.83 -7.51
C GLY A 290 -1.09 6.15 -8.43
N ARG A 291 -0.90 6.18 -9.76
CA ARG A 291 -1.91 5.69 -10.71
C ARG A 291 -2.29 4.23 -10.47
N ALA A 292 -1.31 3.37 -10.16
CA ALA A 292 -1.53 1.95 -9.97
C ALA A 292 -2.47 1.66 -8.79
N ILE A 293 -2.25 2.28 -7.63
CA ILE A 293 -3.11 2.04 -6.45
C ILE A 293 -4.49 2.68 -6.62
N LEU A 294 -4.58 3.87 -7.23
CA LEU A 294 -5.87 4.51 -7.53
C LEU A 294 -6.72 3.62 -8.45
N ALA A 295 -6.14 3.12 -9.53
CA ALA A 295 -6.82 2.20 -10.44
C ALA A 295 -7.20 0.88 -9.76
N ARG A 296 -6.29 0.29 -8.98
CA ARG A 296 -6.49 -0.98 -8.29
C ARG A 296 -7.61 -0.94 -7.27
N LEU A 297 -7.74 0.16 -6.54
CA LEU A 297 -8.78 0.37 -5.53
C LEU A 297 -10.05 1.03 -6.10
N LYS A 298 -10.04 1.44 -7.37
CA LYS A 298 -11.10 2.24 -8.02
C LYS A 298 -11.42 3.50 -7.21
N TRP A 299 -10.35 4.16 -6.73
CA TRP A 299 -10.43 5.38 -5.93
C TRP A 299 -10.28 6.60 -6.82
N ALA A 300 -11.39 7.26 -7.11
CA ALA A 300 -11.47 8.46 -7.97
C ALA A 300 -10.81 9.70 -7.35
#